data_1e9faedc169773916fa6ccc05309a3a4
#
_entry.id   1e9faedc169773916fa6ccc05309a3a4
#
_cell.length_a   1.000
_cell.length_b   1.000
_cell.length_c   1.000
_cell.angle_alpha   90.00
_cell.angle_beta   90.00
_cell.angle_gamma   90.00
#
_symmetry.space_group_name_H-M   'P 1'
#
loop_
_entity.id
_entity.type
_entity.pdbx_description
1 polymer ?
#
loop_
_entity_poly.entity_id
_entity_poly.type
_entity_poly.pdbx_seq_one_letter_code
_entity_poly.pdbx_strand_id
1 'polypeptide(L)'
;MDKGLFVGRNLNGPRSINLKLLGFISSQSSPLSLALPLLALSSLALILYNHKRAALEHPYIEGAAVYDPVSADLFYKKRPLLVLARFFKILGLALGFNLKLLRDWRVGTLKENQPKRATEMLNLLTQMGPTYIKLGQALSIRTDIVPPTYAAELKKLQDAVPPFSTKLARQIICKELQIDDLAEEFSYFSEQPVAAASIGQVYRANLLDGREVAVKVQRPNILPSIGLDLYVMRLIAPVQTRLTNQLNGMTTEAADLEMAYSLVDEWGK
;
A
#
# COMPACT_ATOMS: atom_id res chain seq x y z
N MET A 1 53.82 -24.98 31.53
CA MET A 1 54.60 -25.15 30.33
C MET A 1 53.62 -25.60 29.28
N ASP A 2 53.12 -24.81 28.36
CA ASP A 2 53.83 -24.04 27.35
C ASP A 2 53.00 -22.91 26.80
N LYS A 3 53.61 -21.92 26.26
CA LYS A 3 53.13 -20.60 25.88
C LYS A 3 52.32 -20.61 24.59
N GLY A 4 51.08 -20.18 24.64
CA GLY A 4 50.28 -19.85 23.46
C GLY A 4 50.64 -18.48 22.87
N LEU A 5 51.00 -18.47 21.62
CA LEU A 5 51.37 -17.28 20.84
C LEU A 5 50.14 -16.49 20.38
N PHE A 6 49.97 -15.27 20.87
CA PHE A 6 48.98 -14.33 20.36
C PHE A 6 49.52 -13.66 19.07
N VAL A 7 48.91 -13.94 17.93
CA VAL A 7 49.12 -13.17 16.70
C VAL A 7 48.00 -12.12 16.58
N GLY A 8 48.30 -10.88 16.96
CA GLY A 8 47.48 -9.75 16.72
C GLY A 8 47.35 -9.43 15.22
N ARG A 9 46.15 -9.48 14.67
CA ARG A 9 45.86 -8.88 13.36
C ARG A 9 45.57 -7.40 13.52
N ASN A 10 46.47 -6.63 12.98
CA ASN A 10 46.39 -5.19 12.85
C ASN A 10 45.31 -4.82 11.80
N LEU A 11 44.16 -4.26 12.27
CA LEU A 11 43.09 -3.74 11.43
C LEU A 11 43.19 -2.21 11.32
N ASN A 12 44.21 -1.70 10.68
CA ASN A 12 44.25 -0.28 10.32
C ASN A 12 44.98 -0.14 8.98
N GLY A 13 44.17 -0.06 7.92
CA GLY A 13 44.56 0.43 6.62
C GLY A 13 43.35 1.00 5.91
N PRO A 14 43.33 2.30 5.56
CA PRO A 14 42.22 2.85 4.79
C PRO A 14 42.24 2.21 3.41
N ARG A 15 41.11 1.58 3.03
CA ARG A 15 40.91 1.10 1.67
C ARG A 15 40.99 2.32 0.74
N SER A 16 42.09 2.43 -0.01
CA SER A 16 42.22 3.40 -1.08
C SER A 16 41.16 3.15 -2.13
N ILE A 17 40.19 4.05 -2.19
CA ILE A 17 39.21 4.14 -3.28
C ILE A 17 40.00 4.44 -4.54
N ASN A 18 39.89 3.58 -5.51
CA ASN A 18 40.66 3.62 -6.76
C ASN A 18 40.27 4.88 -7.56
N LEU A 19 41.03 5.94 -7.40
CA LEU A 19 40.83 7.26 -8.06
C LEU A 19 40.85 7.20 -9.59
N LYS A 20 41.22 6.05 -10.20
CA LYS A 20 41.17 5.88 -11.65
C LYS A 20 39.78 5.82 -12.27
N LEU A 21 38.71 5.53 -11.46
CA LEU A 21 37.33 5.58 -11.96
C LEU A 21 36.78 7.03 -12.05
N LEU A 22 37.32 7.95 -11.27
CA LEU A 22 36.92 9.36 -11.32
C LEU A 22 37.56 10.12 -12.50
N GLY A 23 38.68 9.63 -13.03
CA GLY A 23 39.34 10.25 -14.16
C GLY A 23 38.68 10.00 -15.52
N PHE A 24 37.84 8.96 -15.65
CA PHE A 24 37.15 8.65 -16.92
C PHE A 24 35.86 9.47 -17.14
N ILE A 25 35.32 10.05 -16.09
CA ILE A 25 34.08 10.85 -16.16
C ILE A 25 34.37 12.32 -16.53
N SER A 26 35.63 12.73 -16.46
CA SER A 26 36.04 14.16 -16.58
C SER A 26 36.24 14.66 -18.01
N SER A 27 36.28 13.80 -19.06
CA SER A 27 36.77 14.28 -20.36
C SER A 27 35.75 14.57 -21.45
N GLN A 28 34.42 14.30 -21.25
CA GLN A 28 33.39 14.58 -22.29
C GLN A 28 31.97 14.85 -21.77
N SER A 29 31.75 15.24 -20.53
CA SER A 29 30.40 15.51 -20.05
C SER A 29 30.11 17.01 -19.98
N SER A 30 29.11 17.48 -20.74
CA SER A 30 28.56 18.81 -20.54
C SER A 30 28.03 18.92 -19.10
N PRO A 31 28.04 20.12 -18.46
CA PRO A 31 27.54 20.29 -17.07
C PRO A 31 26.10 19.81 -16.90
N LEU A 32 25.29 19.75 -17.95
CA LEU A 32 23.96 19.16 -17.96
C LEU A 32 23.93 17.62 -17.81
N SER A 33 24.94 16.91 -18.31
CA SER A 33 24.98 15.44 -18.24
C SER A 33 25.28 14.90 -16.84
N LEU A 34 25.91 15.71 -15.99
CA LEU A 34 26.14 15.40 -14.57
C LEU A 34 25.02 15.90 -13.67
N ALA A 35 24.33 16.97 -14.06
CA ALA A 35 23.23 17.54 -13.29
C ALA A 35 22.00 16.60 -13.23
N LEU A 36 21.67 15.93 -14.32
CA LEU A 36 20.52 15.02 -14.38
C LEU A 36 20.63 13.81 -13.42
N PRO A 37 21.73 13.04 -13.37
CA PRO A 37 21.86 11.94 -12.42
C PRO A 37 21.96 12.42 -10.96
N LEU A 38 22.56 13.58 -10.69
CA LEU A 38 22.60 14.17 -9.36
C LEU A 38 21.21 14.63 -8.89
N LEU A 39 20.40 15.21 -9.76
CA LEU A 39 19.01 15.55 -9.49
C LEU A 39 18.16 14.30 -9.27
N ALA A 40 18.37 13.24 -10.04
CA ALA A 40 17.68 11.96 -9.86
C ALA A 40 18.04 11.29 -8.52
N LEU A 41 19.34 11.31 -8.14
CA LEU A 41 19.79 10.77 -6.85
C LEU A 41 19.28 11.58 -5.67
N SER A 42 19.29 12.91 -5.76
CA SER A 42 18.73 13.79 -4.72
C SER A 42 17.22 13.63 -4.58
N SER A 43 16.50 13.47 -5.68
CA SER A 43 15.07 13.20 -5.69
C SER A 43 14.76 11.84 -5.07
N LEU A 44 15.53 10.81 -5.40
CA LEU A 44 15.39 9.48 -4.80
C LEU A 44 15.69 9.50 -3.30
N ALA A 45 16.76 10.17 -2.88
CA ALA A 45 17.10 10.34 -1.47
C ALA A 45 16.01 11.10 -0.69
N LEU A 46 15.42 12.14 -1.29
CA LEU A 46 14.31 12.87 -0.72
C LEU A 46 13.03 12.02 -0.62
N ILE A 47 12.74 11.22 -1.63
CA ILE A 47 11.61 10.26 -1.60
C ILE A 47 11.81 9.25 -0.47
N LEU A 48 13.00 8.65 -0.36
CA LEU A 48 13.32 7.68 0.69
C LEU A 48 13.30 8.32 2.09
N TYR A 49 13.81 9.55 2.23
CA TYR A 49 13.76 10.31 3.47
C TYR A 49 12.32 10.61 3.89
N ASN A 50 11.50 11.13 2.96
CA ASN A 50 10.10 11.42 3.23
C ASN A 50 9.29 10.14 3.51
N HIS A 51 9.61 9.03 2.88
CA HIS A 51 8.97 7.74 3.15
C HIS A 51 9.27 7.24 4.57
N LYS A 52 10.55 7.29 4.99
CA LYS A 52 10.94 6.96 6.37
C LYS A 52 10.31 7.89 7.40
N ARG A 53 10.32 9.20 7.14
CA ARG A 53 9.70 10.18 8.03
C ARG A 53 8.18 10.02 8.12
N ALA A 54 7.53 9.71 7.01
CA ALA A 54 6.09 9.41 6.98
C ALA A 54 5.74 8.18 7.84
N ALA A 55 6.61 7.16 7.86
CA ALA A 55 6.42 5.99 8.70
C ALA A 55 6.58 6.27 10.21
N LEU A 56 7.39 7.30 10.57
CA LEU A 56 7.68 7.66 11.97
C LEU A 56 6.66 8.65 12.57
N GLU A 57 5.98 9.45 11.75
CA GLU A 57 5.11 10.55 12.21
C GLU A 57 3.68 10.43 11.68
N HIS A 58 3.22 9.22 11.37
CA HIS A 58 1.89 9.04 10.77
C HIS A 58 0.79 9.34 11.78
N PRO A 59 -0.27 10.12 11.45
CA PRO A 59 -1.34 10.49 12.39
C PRO A 59 -2.18 9.29 12.87
N TYR A 60 -2.04 8.15 12.22
CA TYR A 60 -2.71 6.89 12.57
C TYR A 60 -1.80 5.90 13.33
N ILE A 61 -0.66 6.36 13.86
CA ILE A 61 0.18 5.57 14.78
C ILE A 61 -0.43 5.67 16.17
N GLU A 62 -0.74 4.52 16.75
CA GLU A 62 -1.18 4.32 18.13
C GLU A 62 -2.57 4.88 18.48
N GLY A 63 -3.60 4.06 18.30
CA GLY A 63 -4.91 4.21 18.91
C GLY A 63 -5.95 5.04 18.17
N ALA A 64 -5.59 5.81 17.15
CA ALA A 64 -6.56 6.47 16.29
C ALA A 64 -7.12 5.47 15.26
N ALA A 65 -8.20 4.80 15.60
CA ALA A 65 -8.85 3.81 14.75
C ALA A 65 -9.67 4.43 13.58
N VAL A 66 -9.75 5.75 13.48
CA VAL A 66 -10.67 6.45 12.57
C VAL A 66 -9.89 7.43 11.69
N TYR A 67 -10.19 7.41 10.39
CA TYR A 67 -9.68 8.40 9.45
C TYR A 67 -10.25 9.79 9.78
N ASP A 68 -9.34 10.77 10.00
CA ASP A 68 -9.70 12.17 10.14
C ASP A 68 -9.17 12.96 8.92
N PRO A 69 -10.08 13.52 8.08
CA PRO A 69 -9.69 14.27 6.88
C PRO A 69 -8.82 15.48 7.15
N VAL A 70 -9.00 16.15 8.30
CA VAL A 70 -8.25 17.37 8.66
C VAL A 70 -6.80 17.01 9.01
N SER A 71 -6.61 16.01 9.86
CA SER A 71 -5.29 15.50 10.22
C SER A 71 -4.55 14.93 9.00
N ALA A 72 -5.26 14.22 8.12
CA ALA A 72 -4.74 13.70 6.87
C ALA A 72 -4.23 14.84 5.96
N ASP A 73 -5.02 15.90 5.80
CA ASP A 73 -4.65 17.06 4.99
C ASP A 73 -3.39 17.76 5.54
N LEU A 74 -3.33 18.02 6.84
CA LEU A 74 -2.16 18.61 7.49
C LEU A 74 -0.89 17.75 7.33
N PHE A 75 -1.05 16.43 7.35
CA PHE A 75 0.05 15.50 7.20
C PHE A 75 0.53 15.37 5.76
N TYR A 76 -0.39 15.13 4.80
CA TYR A 76 -0.03 14.84 3.41
C TYR A 76 0.30 16.07 2.59
N LYS A 77 -0.21 17.28 2.91
CA LYS A 77 0.22 18.54 2.30
C LYS A 77 1.73 18.77 2.43
N LYS A 78 2.34 18.32 3.51
CA LYS A 78 3.79 18.42 3.75
C LYS A 78 4.59 17.33 3.00
N ARG A 79 3.92 16.38 2.31
CA ARG A 79 4.53 15.20 1.68
C ARG A 79 4.04 14.99 0.23
N PRO A 80 4.14 16.02 -0.64
CA PRO A 80 3.54 15.96 -1.98
C PRO A 80 4.11 14.82 -2.84
N LEU A 81 5.39 14.49 -2.70
CA LEU A 81 6.01 13.40 -3.47
C LEU A 81 5.42 12.03 -3.12
N LEU A 82 5.07 11.80 -1.85
CA LEU A 82 4.41 10.57 -1.42
C LEU A 82 3.02 10.44 -2.07
N VAL A 83 2.26 11.54 -2.04
CA VAL A 83 0.91 11.63 -2.64
C VAL A 83 0.99 11.42 -4.16
N LEU A 84 1.89 12.12 -4.84
CA LEU A 84 2.09 12.01 -6.29
C LEU A 84 2.52 10.59 -6.71
N ALA A 85 3.46 9.98 -5.99
CA ALA A 85 3.90 8.62 -6.26
C ALA A 85 2.74 7.63 -6.15
N ARG A 86 1.89 7.76 -5.12
CA ARG A 86 0.70 6.93 -4.95
C ARG A 86 -0.34 7.20 -6.04
N PHE A 87 -0.62 8.47 -6.32
CA PHE A 87 -1.53 8.88 -7.38
C PHE A 87 -1.13 8.28 -8.74
N PHE A 88 0.13 8.44 -9.16
CA PHE A 88 0.59 7.92 -10.44
C PHE A 88 0.62 6.39 -10.50
N LYS A 89 0.90 5.72 -9.39
CA LYS A 89 0.77 4.25 -9.31
C LYS A 89 -0.67 3.82 -9.58
N ILE A 90 -1.65 4.42 -8.91
CA ILE A 90 -3.07 4.10 -9.08
C ILE A 90 -3.52 4.45 -10.50
N LEU A 91 -3.16 5.64 -10.98
CA LEU A 91 -3.49 6.11 -12.33
C LEU A 91 -2.94 5.18 -13.41
N GLY A 92 -1.67 4.77 -13.31
CA GLY A 92 -1.03 3.88 -14.27
C GLY A 92 -1.71 2.52 -14.35
N LEU A 93 -2.05 1.93 -13.20
CA LEU A 93 -2.79 0.68 -13.12
C LEU A 93 -4.20 0.82 -13.72
N ALA A 94 -4.92 1.88 -13.36
CA ALA A 94 -6.26 2.14 -13.86
C ALA A 94 -6.27 2.42 -15.37
N LEU A 95 -5.34 3.23 -15.88
CA LEU A 95 -5.21 3.51 -17.31
C LEU A 95 -4.92 2.24 -18.10
N GLY A 96 -4.01 1.39 -17.64
CA GLY A 96 -3.69 0.13 -18.30
C GLY A 96 -4.91 -0.78 -18.46
N PHE A 97 -5.78 -0.84 -17.45
CA PHE A 97 -7.03 -1.59 -17.51
C PHE A 97 -8.06 -0.93 -18.45
N ASN A 98 -8.26 0.40 -18.31
CA ASN A 98 -9.23 1.14 -19.13
C ASN A 98 -8.87 1.13 -20.62
N LEU A 99 -7.58 1.20 -20.98
CA LEU A 99 -7.14 1.08 -22.38
C LEU A 99 -7.49 -0.28 -23.00
N LYS A 100 -7.43 -1.35 -22.21
CA LYS A 100 -7.87 -2.69 -22.66
C LYS A 100 -9.38 -2.74 -22.89
N LEU A 101 -10.17 -2.15 -21.98
CA LEU A 101 -11.62 -2.04 -22.16
C LEU A 101 -11.98 -1.20 -23.39
N LEU A 102 -11.29 -0.07 -23.59
CA LEU A 102 -11.50 0.79 -24.76
C LEU A 102 -11.16 0.07 -26.06
N ARG A 103 -10.09 -0.74 -26.09
CA ARG A 103 -9.73 -1.58 -27.23
C ARG A 103 -10.83 -2.59 -27.51
N ASP A 104 -11.30 -3.31 -26.48
CA ASP A 104 -12.34 -4.33 -26.65
C ASP A 104 -13.66 -3.72 -27.12
N TRP A 105 -13.98 -2.52 -26.65
CA TRP A 105 -15.13 -1.75 -27.13
C TRP A 105 -15.01 -1.39 -28.60
N ARG A 106 -13.85 -0.86 -29.03
CA ARG A 106 -13.61 -0.50 -30.45
C ARG A 106 -13.66 -1.69 -31.41
N VAL A 107 -13.20 -2.85 -30.95
CA VAL A 107 -13.17 -4.08 -31.72
C VAL A 107 -14.49 -4.85 -31.64
N GLY A 108 -15.41 -4.47 -30.74
CA GLY A 108 -16.69 -5.14 -30.53
C GLY A 108 -16.61 -6.43 -29.68
N THR A 109 -15.48 -6.69 -29.01
CA THR A 109 -15.21 -7.92 -28.26
C THR A 109 -15.45 -7.81 -26.74
N LEU A 110 -16.15 -6.75 -26.27
CA LEU A 110 -16.40 -6.51 -24.85
C LEU A 110 -17.07 -7.70 -24.14
N LYS A 111 -18.09 -8.31 -24.79
CA LYS A 111 -18.82 -9.44 -24.20
C LYS A 111 -17.96 -10.69 -24.15
N GLU A 112 -17.22 -11.00 -25.20
CA GLU A 112 -16.31 -12.15 -25.27
C GLU A 112 -15.20 -12.08 -24.21
N ASN A 113 -14.59 -10.88 -24.08
CA ASN A 113 -13.49 -10.64 -23.17
C ASN A 113 -13.93 -10.39 -21.71
N GLN A 114 -15.23 -10.36 -21.43
CA GLN A 114 -15.75 -10.03 -20.10
C GLN A 114 -15.18 -10.91 -18.98
N PRO A 115 -15.08 -12.26 -19.09
CA PRO A 115 -14.47 -13.06 -18.03
C PRO A 115 -12.99 -12.72 -17.79
N LYS A 116 -12.23 -12.52 -18.87
CA LYS A 116 -10.83 -12.11 -18.80
C LYS A 116 -10.66 -10.77 -18.11
N ARG A 117 -11.50 -9.78 -18.45
CA ARG A 117 -11.47 -8.46 -17.84
C ARG A 117 -11.89 -8.48 -16.38
N ALA A 118 -12.81 -9.35 -16.00
CA ALA A 118 -13.19 -9.56 -14.60
C ALA A 118 -12.00 -10.05 -13.77
N THR A 119 -11.25 -11.07 -14.26
CA THR A 119 -10.02 -11.53 -13.60
C THR A 119 -8.93 -10.45 -13.56
N GLU A 120 -8.76 -9.66 -14.62
CA GLU A 120 -7.83 -8.54 -14.64
C GLU A 120 -8.23 -7.45 -13.64
N MET A 121 -9.53 -7.18 -13.46
CA MET A 121 -10.04 -6.25 -12.45
C MET A 121 -9.77 -6.74 -11.02
N LEU A 122 -9.98 -8.03 -10.74
CA LEU A 122 -9.60 -8.66 -9.48
C LEU A 122 -8.12 -8.42 -9.16
N ASN A 123 -7.24 -8.73 -10.13
CA ASN A 123 -5.79 -8.53 -9.98
C ASN A 123 -5.42 -7.06 -9.82
N LEU A 124 -6.08 -6.17 -10.53
CA LEU A 124 -5.90 -4.72 -10.43
C LEU A 124 -6.17 -4.22 -9.00
N LEU A 125 -7.34 -4.55 -8.46
CA LEU A 125 -7.74 -4.13 -7.10
C LEU A 125 -6.81 -4.72 -6.04
N THR A 126 -6.37 -5.98 -6.23
CA THR A 126 -5.38 -6.62 -5.36
C THR A 126 -4.04 -5.87 -5.37
N GLN A 127 -3.54 -5.47 -6.55
CA GLN A 127 -2.30 -4.71 -6.70
C GLN A 127 -2.40 -3.27 -6.16
N MET A 128 -3.59 -2.67 -6.23
CA MET A 128 -3.84 -1.35 -5.66
C MET A 128 -3.78 -1.39 -4.12
N GLY A 129 -4.14 -2.51 -3.51
CA GLY A 129 -3.97 -2.74 -2.08
C GLY A 129 -5.26 -2.72 -1.27
N PRO A 130 -5.15 -2.70 0.09
CA PRO A 130 -6.26 -3.02 1.01
C PRO A 130 -7.52 -2.18 0.83
N THR A 131 -7.38 -0.88 0.59
CA THR A 131 -8.50 0.04 0.36
C THR A 131 -9.32 -0.40 -0.86
N TYR A 132 -8.64 -0.74 -1.95
CA TYR A 132 -9.27 -1.16 -3.21
C TYR A 132 -9.78 -2.60 -3.15
N ILE A 133 -9.15 -3.47 -2.35
CA ILE A 133 -9.69 -4.81 -2.06
C ILE A 133 -11.04 -4.68 -1.35
N LYS A 134 -11.14 -3.81 -0.34
CA LYS A 134 -12.40 -3.54 0.37
C LYS A 134 -13.47 -2.97 -0.58
N LEU A 135 -13.07 -2.07 -1.49
CA LEU A 135 -13.95 -1.56 -2.55
C LEU A 135 -14.46 -2.69 -3.45
N GLY A 136 -13.56 -3.57 -3.91
CA GLY A 136 -13.93 -4.75 -4.71
C GLY A 136 -14.87 -5.71 -3.99
N GLN A 137 -14.67 -5.93 -2.69
CA GLN A 137 -15.57 -6.70 -1.83
C GLN A 137 -16.97 -6.08 -1.80
N ALA A 138 -17.08 -4.75 -1.62
CA ALA A 138 -18.36 -4.04 -1.67
C ALA A 138 -19.03 -4.12 -3.05
N LEU A 139 -18.26 -3.99 -4.13
CA LEU A 139 -18.77 -4.12 -5.50
C LEU A 139 -19.23 -5.54 -5.83
N SER A 140 -18.66 -6.57 -5.19
CA SER A 140 -19.01 -7.98 -5.43
C SER A 140 -20.46 -8.34 -5.11
N ILE A 141 -21.12 -7.55 -4.27
CA ILE A 141 -22.54 -7.72 -3.89
C ILE A 141 -23.48 -6.76 -4.61
N ARG A 142 -22.93 -5.85 -5.44
CA ARG A 142 -23.67 -4.78 -6.11
C ARG A 142 -23.81 -5.09 -7.60
N THR A 143 -24.65 -6.08 -7.92
CA THR A 143 -24.95 -6.49 -9.30
C THR A 143 -25.77 -5.44 -10.06
N ASP A 144 -26.27 -4.42 -9.39
CA ASP A 144 -26.90 -3.23 -9.97
C ASP A 144 -25.85 -2.24 -10.54
N ILE A 145 -24.60 -2.29 -10.04
CA ILE A 145 -23.52 -1.40 -10.48
C ILE A 145 -22.56 -2.12 -11.45
N VAL A 146 -22.21 -3.38 -11.14
CA VAL A 146 -21.27 -4.16 -11.93
C VAL A 146 -21.93 -5.39 -12.57
N PRO A 147 -21.53 -5.78 -13.80
CA PRO A 147 -22.05 -6.98 -14.44
C PRO A 147 -21.84 -8.24 -13.58
N PRO A 148 -22.75 -9.21 -13.61
CA PRO A 148 -22.67 -10.42 -12.79
C PRO A 148 -21.35 -11.17 -12.90
N THR A 149 -20.72 -11.20 -14.08
CA THR A 149 -19.41 -11.82 -14.30
C THR A 149 -18.31 -11.17 -13.47
N TYR A 150 -18.31 -9.83 -13.37
CA TYR A 150 -17.36 -9.11 -12.53
C TYR A 150 -17.66 -9.32 -11.05
N ALA A 151 -18.95 -9.25 -10.65
CA ALA A 151 -19.36 -9.48 -9.27
C ALA A 151 -18.92 -10.87 -8.77
N ALA A 152 -19.11 -11.91 -9.59
CA ALA A 152 -18.71 -13.29 -9.28
C ALA A 152 -17.18 -13.42 -9.10
N GLU A 153 -16.39 -12.74 -9.94
CA GLU A 153 -14.93 -12.78 -9.85
C GLU A 153 -14.44 -11.99 -8.63
N LEU A 154 -15.01 -10.80 -8.38
CA LEU A 154 -14.66 -9.95 -7.23
C LEU A 154 -15.04 -10.59 -5.89
N LYS A 155 -16.00 -11.51 -5.85
CA LYS A 155 -16.34 -12.27 -4.65
C LYS A 155 -15.15 -13.05 -4.09
N LYS A 156 -14.20 -13.44 -4.94
CA LYS A 156 -12.96 -14.11 -4.53
C LYS A 156 -12.09 -13.24 -3.61
N LEU A 157 -12.26 -11.90 -3.63
CA LEU A 157 -11.57 -11.00 -2.69
C LEU A 157 -11.99 -11.20 -1.23
N GLN A 158 -13.10 -11.88 -0.96
CA GLN A 158 -13.54 -12.16 0.40
C GLN A 158 -12.67 -13.23 1.07
N ASP A 159 -12.18 -14.21 0.28
CA ASP A 159 -11.50 -15.40 0.80
C ASP A 159 -10.03 -15.52 0.37
N ALA A 160 -9.58 -14.74 -0.62
CA ALA A 160 -8.31 -14.96 -1.31
C ALA A 160 -7.26 -13.86 -1.13
N VAL A 161 -7.24 -13.17 0.01
CA VAL A 161 -6.16 -12.22 0.30
C VAL A 161 -4.94 -12.99 0.80
N PRO A 162 -3.78 -12.95 0.10
CA PRO A 162 -2.59 -13.66 0.53
C PRO A 162 -2.18 -13.26 1.95
N PRO A 163 -1.87 -14.23 2.82
CA PRO A 163 -1.36 -13.93 4.14
C PRO A 163 -0.01 -13.21 4.06
N PHE A 164 0.28 -12.36 5.03
CA PHE A 164 1.63 -11.85 5.24
C PHE A 164 2.44 -12.83 6.12
N SER A 165 3.76 -12.65 6.16
CA SER A 165 4.68 -13.57 6.84
C SER A 165 4.27 -13.83 8.28
N THR A 166 4.13 -15.12 8.66
CA THR A 166 3.88 -15.54 10.05
C THR A 166 4.98 -15.09 11.01
N LYS A 167 6.24 -15.05 10.56
CA LYS A 167 7.34 -14.51 11.35
C LYS A 167 7.07 -13.05 11.75
N LEU A 168 6.60 -12.24 10.80
CA LEU A 168 6.25 -10.84 11.07
C LEU A 168 5.01 -10.72 11.96
N ALA A 169 4.01 -11.59 11.79
CA ALA A 169 2.85 -11.64 12.67
C ALA A 169 3.24 -11.90 14.13
N ARG A 170 4.10 -12.90 14.36
CA ARG A 170 4.62 -13.23 15.70
C ARG A 170 5.37 -12.04 16.32
N GLN A 171 6.22 -11.35 15.56
CA GLN A 171 6.92 -10.15 16.03
C GLN A 171 5.95 -9.02 16.41
N ILE A 172 4.87 -8.83 15.66
CA ILE A 172 3.83 -7.84 15.98
C ILE A 172 3.14 -8.21 17.27
N ILE A 173 2.75 -9.48 17.46
CA ILE A 173 2.09 -9.94 18.69
C ILE A 173 3.00 -9.74 19.90
N CYS A 174 4.25 -10.19 19.83
CA CYS A 174 5.20 -10.02 20.93
C CYS A 174 5.38 -8.54 21.30
N LYS A 175 5.51 -7.67 20.30
CA LYS A 175 5.63 -6.22 20.52
C LYS A 175 4.38 -5.63 21.18
N GLU A 176 3.18 -6.00 20.71
CA GLU A 176 1.91 -5.46 21.21
C GLU A 176 1.59 -5.95 22.64
N LEU A 177 1.91 -7.22 22.92
CA LEU A 177 1.73 -7.81 24.25
C LEU A 177 2.88 -7.50 25.21
N GLN A 178 3.98 -6.88 24.73
CA GLN A 178 5.19 -6.57 25.48
C GLN A 178 5.84 -7.84 26.10
N ILE A 179 5.88 -8.93 25.32
CA ILE A 179 6.50 -10.21 25.66
C ILE A 179 7.68 -10.51 24.73
N ASP A 180 8.63 -11.28 25.20
CA ASP A 180 9.80 -11.67 24.39
C ASP A 180 9.50 -12.89 23.52
N ASP A 181 8.66 -13.83 24.00
CA ASP A 181 8.25 -15.04 23.29
C ASP A 181 6.75 -15.29 23.44
N LEU A 182 6.12 -15.83 22.39
CA LEU A 182 4.70 -16.21 22.42
C LEU A 182 4.38 -17.28 23.49
N ALA A 183 5.36 -18.09 23.89
CA ALA A 183 5.22 -19.10 24.94
C ALA A 183 4.92 -18.51 26.33
N GLU A 184 5.12 -17.20 26.54
CA GLU A 184 4.75 -16.51 27.76
C GLU A 184 3.24 -16.34 27.94
N GLU A 185 2.47 -16.32 26.84
CA GLU A 185 1.02 -16.13 26.85
C GLU A 185 0.25 -17.32 26.26
N PHE A 186 0.89 -18.08 25.35
CA PHE A 186 0.23 -19.16 24.62
C PHE A 186 0.92 -20.50 24.82
N SER A 187 0.18 -21.51 25.24
CA SER A 187 0.63 -22.91 25.30
C SER A 187 0.69 -23.55 23.90
N TYR A 188 -0.09 -22.99 22.93
CA TYR A 188 -0.10 -23.37 21.52
C TYR A 188 -0.37 -22.15 20.65
N PHE A 189 0.33 -22.05 19.53
CA PHE A 189 0.09 -21.03 18.50
C PHE A 189 0.28 -21.64 17.11
N SER A 190 -0.73 -21.55 16.23
CA SER A 190 -0.70 -22.17 14.92
C SER A 190 0.45 -21.65 14.04
N GLU A 191 1.08 -22.54 13.26
CA GLU A 191 2.20 -22.20 12.38
C GLU A 191 1.78 -21.34 11.18
N GLN A 192 0.54 -21.51 10.74
CA GLN A 192 -0.04 -20.77 9.62
C GLN A 192 -1.33 -20.08 10.07
N PRO A 193 -1.71 -18.94 9.46
CA PRO A 193 -2.99 -18.35 9.76
C PRO A 193 -4.14 -19.25 9.27
N VAL A 194 -5.19 -19.34 10.06
CA VAL A 194 -6.42 -20.07 9.72
C VAL A 194 -7.30 -19.28 8.77
N ALA A 195 -7.14 -17.95 8.74
CA ALA A 195 -7.81 -17.05 7.79
C ALA A 195 -6.95 -15.82 7.55
N ALA A 196 -7.02 -15.27 6.33
CA ALA A 196 -6.38 -14.00 5.97
C ALA A 196 -7.38 -13.09 5.26
N ALA A 197 -7.38 -11.81 5.64
CA ALA A 197 -8.25 -10.78 5.09
C ALA A 197 -7.43 -9.56 4.66
N SER A 198 -8.08 -8.58 4.02
CA SER A 198 -7.45 -7.35 3.53
C SER A 198 -6.74 -6.55 4.62
N ILE A 199 -7.28 -6.54 5.83
CA ILE A 199 -6.78 -5.74 6.96
C ILE A 199 -5.97 -6.53 7.99
N GLY A 200 -5.96 -7.88 7.91
CA GLY A 200 -5.26 -8.72 8.90
C GLY A 200 -5.41 -10.19 8.63
N GLN A 201 -4.89 -11.00 9.53
CA GLN A 201 -5.02 -12.45 9.49
C GLN A 201 -5.27 -13.00 10.90
N VAL A 202 -5.84 -14.20 10.98
CA VAL A 202 -6.27 -14.83 12.22
C VAL A 202 -5.49 -16.11 12.43
N TYR A 203 -5.00 -16.31 13.67
CA TYR A 203 -4.34 -17.50 14.13
C TYR A 203 -5.19 -18.19 15.20
N ARG A 204 -5.11 -19.52 15.26
CA ARG A 204 -5.63 -20.30 16.37
C ARG A 204 -4.55 -20.40 17.43
N ALA A 205 -4.90 -20.16 18.68
CA ALA A 205 -3.99 -20.28 19.80
C ALA A 205 -4.71 -20.81 21.03
N ASN A 206 -3.94 -21.37 22.00
CA ASN A 206 -4.41 -21.72 23.32
C ASN A 206 -3.65 -20.88 24.33
N LEU A 207 -4.36 -20.24 25.24
CA LEU A 207 -3.74 -19.56 26.39
C LEU A 207 -3.11 -20.57 27.36
N LEU A 208 -2.29 -20.07 28.30
CA LEU A 208 -1.66 -20.90 29.32
C LEU A 208 -2.70 -21.57 30.25
N ASP A 209 -3.87 -20.97 30.43
CA ASP A 209 -4.98 -21.53 31.20
C ASP A 209 -5.81 -22.60 30.43
N GLY A 210 -5.40 -22.92 29.19
CA GLY A 210 -6.03 -23.92 28.34
C GLY A 210 -7.19 -23.43 27.46
N ARG A 211 -7.61 -22.17 27.54
CA ARG A 211 -8.65 -21.60 26.71
C ARG A 211 -8.20 -21.47 25.24
N GLU A 212 -9.01 -21.97 24.33
CA GLU A 212 -8.80 -21.76 22.89
C GLU A 212 -9.23 -20.35 22.49
N VAL A 213 -8.39 -19.64 21.74
CA VAL A 213 -8.62 -18.26 21.30
C VAL A 213 -8.28 -18.07 19.82
N ALA A 214 -8.93 -17.09 19.19
CA ALA A 214 -8.59 -16.61 17.87
C ALA A 214 -7.78 -15.30 18.01
N VAL A 215 -6.52 -15.33 17.60
CA VAL A 215 -5.64 -14.16 17.63
C VAL A 215 -5.67 -13.47 16.27
N LYS A 216 -6.32 -12.31 16.21
CA LYS A 216 -6.38 -11.48 15.00
C LYS A 216 -5.21 -10.51 15.00
N VAL A 217 -4.34 -10.62 13.98
CA VAL A 217 -3.16 -9.76 13.80
C VAL A 217 -3.42 -8.82 12.66
N GLN A 218 -3.34 -7.53 12.92
CA GLN A 218 -3.50 -6.49 11.91
C GLN A 218 -2.33 -6.51 10.92
N ARG A 219 -2.61 -6.29 9.65
CA ARG A 219 -1.57 -6.21 8.61
C ARG A 219 -0.68 -4.99 8.88
N PRO A 220 0.65 -5.15 8.83
CA PRO A 220 1.57 -4.03 9.09
C PRO A 220 1.37 -2.90 8.07
N ASN A 221 1.54 -1.67 8.52
CA ASN A 221 1.38 -0.45 7.72
C ASN A 221 0.01 -0.29 7.03
N ILE A 222 -1.03 -0.96 7.53
CA ILE A 222 -2.37 -0.91 6.93
C ILE A 222 -2.98 0.49 7.05
N LEU A 223 -2.95 1.09 8.24
CA LEU A 223 -3.53 2.40 8.48
C LEU A 223 -2.85 3.51 7.67
N PRO A 224 -1.50 3.62 7.63
CA PRO A 224 -0.81 4.53 6.73
C PRO A 224 -1.19 4.36 5.26
N SER A 225 -1.33 3.11 4.81
CA SER A 225 -1.71 2.83 3.41
C SER A 225 -3.14 3.27 3.10
N ILE A 226 -4.09 2.94 3.98
CA ILE A 226 -5.49 3.35 3.83
C ILE A 226 -5.61 4.88 3.89
N GLY A 227 -4.97 5.53 4.86
CA GLY A 227 -5.02 6.98 5.01
C GLY A 227 -4.49 7.72 3.78
N LEU A 228 -3.40 7.23 3.17
CA LEU A 228 -2.88 7.78 1.92
C LEU A 228 -3.85 7.59 0.75
N ASP A 229 -4.46 6.41 0.65
CA ASP A 229 -5.44 6.11 -0.39
C ASP A 229 -6.68 7.00 -0.28
N LEU A 230 -7.23 7.14 0.92
CA LEU A 230 -8.38 8.01 1.18
C LEU A 230 -8.05 9.48 0.87
N TYR A 231 -6.85 9.93 1.25
CA TYR A 231 -6.40 11.28 0.91
C TYR A 231 -6.31 11.49 -0.61
N VAL A 232 -5.72 10.55 -1.35
CA VAL A 232 -5.65 10.60 -2.82
C VAL A 232 -7.05 10.55 -3.43
N MET A 233 -7.95 9.68 -2.95
CA MET A 233 -9.34 9.63 -3.39
C MET A 233 -10.06 10.96 -3.16
N ARG A 234 -9.86 11.58 -1.99
CA ARG A 234 -10.45 12.87 -1.65
C ARG A 234 -9.97 14.01 -2.56
N LEU A 235 -8.72 13.96 -3.04
CA LEU A 235 -8.22 14.93 -4.03
C LEU A 235 -8.83 14.71 -5.42
N ILE A 236 -9.12 13.47 -5.80
CA ILE A 236 -9.63 13.11 -7.12
C ILE A 236 -11.15 13.28 -7.20
N ALA A 237 -11.89 12.98 -6.13
CA ALA A 237 -13.35 12.95 -6.12
C ALA A 237 -14.01 14.22 -6.70
N PRO A 238 -13.64 15.46 -6.32
CA PRO A 238 -14.26 16.65 -6.87
C PRO A 238 -13.95 16.86 -8.37
N VAL A 239 -12.77 16.44 -8.83
CA VAL A 239 -12.39 16.52 -10.24
C VAL A 239 -13.21 15.53 -11.05
N GLN A 240 -13.37 14.31 -10.55
CA GLN A 240 -14.19 13.28 -11.17
C GLN A 240 -15.66 13.71 -11.25
N THR A 241 -16.21 14.25 -10.17
CA THR A 241 -17.61 14.75 -10.13
C THR A 241 -17.83 15.84 -11.18
N ARG A 242 -16.94 16.84 -11.25
CA ARG A 242 -17.03 17.90 -12.25
C ARG A 242 -16.98 17.36 -13.67
N LEU A 243 -16.05 16.45 -13.96
CA LEU A 243 -15.92 15.85 -15.27
C LEU A 243 -17.17 15.03 -15.65
N THR A 244 -17.69 14.23 -14.71
CA THR A 244 -18.89 13.42 -14.92
C THR A 244 -20.11 14.31 -15.20
N ASN A 245 -20.33 15.35 -14.40
CA ASN A 245 -21.43 16.29 -14.62
C ASN A 245 -21.31 17.01 -15.96
N GLN A 246 -20.11 17.48 -16.31
CA GLN A 246 -19.85 18.12 -17.60
C GLN A 246 -20.13 17.19 -18.79
N LEU A 247 -19.71 15.93 -18.71
CA LEU A 247 -19.97 14.93 -19.77
C LEU A 247 -21.46 14.62 -19.91
N ASN A 248 -22.23 14.74 -18.84
CA ASN A 248 -23.68 14.55 -18.83
C ASN A 248 -24.46 15.85 -19.11
N GLY A 249 -23.79 16.96 -19.43
CA GLY A 249 -24.42 18.24 -19.70
C GLY A 249 -25.00 18.92 -18.45
N MET A 250 -24.57 18.50 -17.24
CA MET A 250 -25.01 19.05 -15.97
C MET A 250 -24.00 20.07 -15.42
N THR A 251 -24.50 21.08 -14.70
CA THR A 251 -23.66 21.99 -13.89
C THR A 251 -23.28 21.31 -12.60
N THR A 252 -22.08 21.59 -12.11
CA THR A 252 -21.62 21.07 -10.80
C THR A 252 -21.92 22.09 -9.72
N GLU A 253 -22.73 21.73 -8.76
CA GLU A 253 -23.06 22.54 -7.61
C GLU A 253 -22.12 22.26 -6.41
N ALA A 254 -22.11 23.14 -5.41
CA ALA A 254 -21.35 22.96 -4.19
C ALA A 254 -21.77 21.66 -3.44
N ALA A 255 -23.05 21.35 -3.45
CA ALA A 255 -23.59 20.14 -2.83
C ALA A 255 -23.04 18.85 -3.45
N ASP A 256 -22.81 18.81 -4.77
CA ASP A 256 -22.21 17.66 -5.46
C ASP A 256 -20.78 17.40 -4.96
N LEU A 257 -20.01 18.47 -4.74
CA LEU A 257 -18.65 18.37 -4.26
C LEU A 257 -18.61 17.96 -2.77
N GLU A 258 -19.50 18.50 -1.94
CA GLU A 258 -19.64 18.08 -0.55
C GLU A 258 -20.03 16.60 -0.43
N MET A 259 -20.95 16.14 -1.27
CA MET A 259 -21.30 14.72 -1.35
C MET A 259 -20.11 13.86 -1.75
N ALA A 260 -19.30 14.29 -2.74
CA ALA A 260 -18.12 13.57 -3.17
C ALA A 260 -17.09 13.43 -2.03
N TYR A 261 -16.85 14.48 -1.25
CA TYR A 261 -15.99 14.42 -0.07
C TYR A 261 -16.56 13.51 1.02
N SER A 262 -17.85 13.65 1.33
CA SER A 262 -18.54 12.87 2.37
C SER A 262 -18.49 11.38 2.09
N LEU A 263 -18.63 10.97 0.81
CA LEU A 263 -18.51 9.58 0.39
C LEU A 263 -17.13 8.98 0.70
N VAL A 264 -16.05 9.72 0.44
CA VAL A 264 -14.71 9.27 0.75
C VAL A 264 -14.47 9.23 2.26
N ASP A 265 -14.94 10.24 2.98
CA ASP A 265 -14.78 10.35 4.44
C ASP A 265 -15.54 9.23 5.17
N GLU A 266 -16.72 8.84 4.68
CA GLU A 266 -17.51 7.73 5.24
C GLU A 266 -16.81 6.37 5.03
N TRP A 267 -16.08 6.21 3.93
CA TRP A 267 -15.25 5.02 3.71
C TRP A 267 -14.09 4.87 4.71
N GLY A 268 -13.67 5.96 5.32
CA GLY A 268 -12.59 6.00 6.31
C GLY A 268 -13.01 5.67 7.74
N LYS A 269 -14.29 5.72 8.01
CA LYS A 269 -14.88 5.37 9.31
C LYS A 269 -15.05 3.85 9.43
#